data_0b6881a0f2b3757055af898f7df60a7a
#
_entry.id   0b6881a0f2b3757055af898f7df60a7a
#
_cell.length_a   1.000
_cell.length_b   1.000
_cell.length_c   1.000
_cell.angle_alpha   90.00
_cell.angle_beta   90.00
_cell.angle_gamma   90.00
#
_symmetry.space_group_name_H-M   'P 1'
#
loop_
_entity.id
_entity.type
_entity.pdbx_description
1 polymer ?
#
loop_
_entity_poly.entity_id
_entity_poly.type
_entity_poly.pdbx_seq_one_letter_code
_entity_poly.pdbx_strand_id
1 'polypeptide(L)'
;NGIRYANIPNTVAPGHFDIQFYRGGGYFTNNTSIRNIRVAKGAVPLYDRMMSDGKFITYGITFDVGKSTIKPESMGEINRIVKLMTDNPDLRFSVEGHTDSTGNEASNQTLSEARSNAIVGKLVELGISADRLSASGKGQSSPIADNGTDEGRAKNRRGGVVKM
;
A
#
# COMPACT_ATOMS: atom_id res chain seq x y z
N ASN A 1 10.32 21.04 -11.29
CA ASN A 1 9.48 20.61 -10.16
C ASN A 1 10.14 19.40 -9.49
N GLY A 2 11.11 19.64 -8.61
CA GLY A 2 11.80 18.59 -7.88
C GLY A 2 11.04 18.24 -6.60
N ILE A 3 10.48 17.04 -6.52
CA ILE A 3 10.00 16.49 -5.27
C ILE A 3 11.23 15.95 -4.55
N ARG A 4 11.58 16.53 -3.41
CA ARG A 4 12.63 16.00 -2.55
C ARG A 4 12.01 15.28 -1.38
N TYR A 5 12.33 14.01 -1.24
CA TYR A 5 12.01 13.23 -0.05
C TYR A 5 13.22 13.27 0.89
N ALA A 6 13.02 13.72 2.12
CA ALA A 6 14.00 13.54 3.17
C ALA A 6 13.70 12.22 3.89
N ASN A 7 14.63 11.29 3.86
CA ASN A 7 14.59 10.09 4.66
C ASN A 7 15.47 10.33 5.90
N ILE A 8 14.85 10.45 7.06
CA ILE A 8 15.57 10.61 8.33
C ILE A 8 15.69 9.23 8.95
N PRO A 9 16.90 8.66 9.04
CA PRO A 9 17.07 7.34 9.65
C PRO A 9 16.67 7.38 11.13
N ASN A 10 16.16 6.27 11.62
CA ASN A 10 15.51 6.07 12.92
C ASN A 10 16.51 6.06 14.10
N THR A 11 17.43 7.03 14.16
CA THR A 11 18.48 7.12 15.18
C THR A 11 18.24 8.19 16.23
N VAL A 12 17.09 8.86 16.17
CA VAL A 12 16.77 9.94 17.12
C VAL A 12 15.85 9.39 18.20
N ALA A 13 16.27 9.53 19.45
CA ALA A 13 15.45 9.25 20.63
C ALA A 13 14.10 10.01 20.56
N PRO A 14 13.01 9.48 21.17
CA PRO A 14 11.72 10.13 21.15
C PRO A 14 11.83 11.51 21.83
N GLY A 15 11.80 12.54 21.03
CA GLY A 15 11.93 13.94 21.43
C GLY A 15 11.36 14.84 20.35
N HIS A 16 11.59 16.10 20.46
CA HIS A 16 11.17 17.09 19.49
C HIS A 16 11.95 16.90 18.19
N PHE A 17 11.29 17.08 17.05
CA PHE A 17 11.98 17.27 15.78
C PHE A 17 11.68 18.69 15.29
N ASP A 18 12.71 19.38 14.84
CA ASP A 18 12.60 20.70 14.26
C ASP A 18 12.75 20.62 12.73
N ILE A 19 11.85 21.25 12.01
CA ILE A 19 12.00 21.46 10.58
C ILE A 19 12.59 22.85 10.39
N GLN A 20 13.89 22.91 10.08
CA GLN A 20 14.56 24.18 9.82
C GLN A 20 14.65 24.46 8.32
N PHE A 21 14.24 25.66 7.93
CA PHE A 21 14.38 26.15 6.57
C PHE A 21 15.60 27.06 6.50
N TYR A 22 16.62 26.63 5.76
CA TYR A 22 17.76 27.49 5.48
C TYR A 22 17.51 28.30 4.21
N ARG A 23 17.58 29.62 4.34
CA ARG A 23 17.53 30.55 3.24
C ARG A 23 18.94 30.70 2.68
N GLY A 24 19.26 30.01 1.59
CA GLY A 24 20.43 30.37 0.76
C GLY A 24 20.16 31.73 0.12
N GLY A 25 21.11 32.68 0.23
CA GLY A 25 20.96 34.10 -0.12
C GLY A 25 20.34 34.39 -1.48
N GLY A 26 19.05 34.55 -1.54
CA GLY A 26 18.23 34.93 -2.69
C GLY A 26 16.89 35.50 -2.23
N TYR A 27 16.36 36.49 -2.94
CA TYR A 27 15.03 37.04 -2.68
C TYR A 27 13.97 36.00 -3.12
N PHE A 28 13.20 35.46 -2.18
CA PHE A 28 12.02 34.69 -2.48
C PHE A 28 10.76 35.55 -2.40
N THR A 29 10.09 35.71 -3.53
CA THR A 29 8.81 36.44 -3.63
C THR A 29 7.59 35.57 -3.41
N ASN A 30 7.77 34.24 -3.19
CA ASN A 30 6.67 33.30 -3.06
C ASN A 30 6.61 32.69 -1.66
N ASN A 31 5.41 32.61 -1.09
CA ASN A 31 5.14 31.92 0.15
C ASN A 31 5.38 30.41 -0.04
N THR A 32 6.33 29.85 0.69
CA THR A 32 6.54 28.42 0.75
C THR A 32 5.61 27.83 1.79
N SER A 33 4.70 26.97 1.37
CA SER A 33 3.81 26.26 2.29
C SER A 33 4.13 24.76 2.32
N ILE A 34 4.17 24.20 3.52
CA ILE A 34 4.25 22.75 3.71
C ILE A 34 2.84 22.26 4.00
N ARG A 35 2.42 21.24 3.27
CA ARG A 35 1.13 20.58 3.50
C ARG A 35 1.38 19.09 3.77
N ASN A 36 0.53 18.48 4.59
CA ASN A 36 0.51 17.05 4.87
C ASN A 36 1.79 16.50 5.52
N ILE A 37 2.32 17.20 6.54
CA ILE A 37 3.36 16.61 7.38
C ILE A 37 2.74 15.43 8.14
N ARG A 38 3.22 14.23 7.87
CA ARG A 38 2.86 13.03 8.64
C ARG A 38 4.06 12.59 9.44
N VAL A 39 3.94 12.68 10.74
CA VAL A 39 4.90 12.08 11.68
C VAL A 39 4.33 10.74 12.11
N ALA A 40 4.91 9.66 11.61
CA ALA A 40 4.58 8.33 12.08
C ALA A 40 5.55 7.96 13.21
N LYS A 41 5.04 7.73 14.41
CA LYS A 41 5.79 7.11 15.49
C LYS A 41 6.17 5.70 15.03
N GLY A 42 7.44 5.47 14.75
CA GLY A 42 8.05 4.24 14.25
C GLY A 42 7.09 3.34 13.46
N ALA A 43 7.28 3.19 12.17
CA ALA A 43 6.46 2.24 11.41
C ALA A 43 6.62 0.88 12.07
N VAL A 44 5.52 0.36 12.64
CA VAL A 44 5.51 -1.03 13.13
C VAL A 44 5.95 -1.90 11.96
N PRO A 45 7.03 -2.70 12.11
CA PRO A 45 7.49 -3.56 11.04
C PRO A 45 6.33 -4.35 10.44
N LEU A 46 6.34 -4.55 9.14
CA LEU A 46 5.27 -5.25 8.44
C LEU A 46 5.04 -6.65 9.03
N TYR A 47 6.13 -7.27 9.48
CA TYR A 47 6.10 -8.56 10.20
C TYR A 47 5.27 -8.47 11.48
N ASP A 48 5.52 -7.48 12.32
CA ASP A 48 4.82 -7.34 13.61
C ASP A 48 3.33 -7.10 13.39
N ARG A 49 2.96 -6.29 12.39
CA ARG A 49 1.56 -6.11 11.99
C ARG A 49 0.93 -7.41 11.51
N MET A 50 1.65 -8.18 10.70
CA MET A 50 1.15 -9.47 10.21
C MET A 50 0.97 -10.46 11.35
N MET A 51 1.85 -10.43 12.36
CA MET A 51 1.77 -11.34 13.50
C MET A 51 0.71 -10.92 14.51
N SER A 52 0.51 -9.61 14.74
CA SER A 52 -0.50 -9.09 15.68
C SER A 52 -1.91 -9.11 15.11
N ASP A 53 -2.07 -8.65 13.86
CA ASP A 53 -3.38 -8.38 13.27
C ASP A 53 -3.81 -9.49 12.30
N GLY A 54 -2.89 -10.40 11.93
CA GLY A 54 -3.09 -11.45 10.93
C GLY A 54 -3.27 -10.92 9.50
N LYS A 55 -3.25 -9.61 9.32
CA LYS A 55 -3.45 -8.96 8.03
C LYS A 55 -2.87 -7.55 7.98
N PHE A 56 -2.61 -7.06 6.78
CA PHE A 56 -2.39 -5.63 6.55
C PHE A 56 -3.08 -5.16 5.27
N ILE A 57 -3.43 -3.89 5.26
CA ILE A 57 -4.01 -3.22 4.10
C ILE A 57 -2.90 -2.47 3.37
N THR A 58 -2.87 -2.58 2.06
CA THR A 58 -1.98 -1.80 1.21
C THR A 58 -2.76 -0.96 0.20
N TYR A 59 -2.30 0.27 0.03
CA TYR A 59 -2.72 1.20 -1.03
C TYR A 59 -1.58 1.43 -2.03
N GLY A 60 -0.42 0.82 -1.78
CA GLY A 60 0.79 0.99 -2.59
C GLY A 60 0.81 0.17 -3.88
N ILE A 61 -0.15 -0.75 -4.06
CA ILE A 61 -0.29 -1.50 -5.30
C ILE A 61 -1.43 -0.90 -6.11
N THR A 62 -1.07 -0.30 -7.24
CA THR A 62 -1.97 0.46 -8.09
C THR A 62 -2.10 -0.15 -9.48
N PHE A 63 -3.25 0.09 -10.12
CA PHE A 63 -3.62 -0.40 -11.44
C PHE A 63 -4.21 0.74 -12.27
N ASP A 64 -4.24 0.57 -13.58
CA ASP A 64 -5.03 1.44 -14.44
C ASP A 64 -6.53 1.22 -14.19
N VAL A 65 -7.32 2.23 -14.54
CA VAL A 65 -8.78 2.16 -14.41
C VAL A 65 -9.32 0.97 -15.22
N GLY A 66 -10.08 0.10 -14.56
CA GLY A 66 -10.67 -1.08 -15.18
C GLY A 66 -9.69 -2.19 -15.57
N LYS A 67 -8.40 -2.07 -15.22
CA LYS A 67 -7.36 -3.05 -15.55
C LYS A 67 -6.77 -3.74 -14.32
N SER A 68 -6.11 -4.87 -14.55
CA SER A 68 -5.34 -5.63 -13.58
C SER A 68 -3.82 -5.57 -13.83
N THR A 69 -3.37 -4.76 -14.79
CA THR A 69 -1.94 -4.53 -15.02
C THR A 69 -1.36 -3.72 -13.88
N ILE A 70 -0.37 -4.29 -13.16
CA ILE A 70 0.32 -3.64 -12.06
C ILE A 70 1.18 -2.50 -12.60
N LYS A 71 1.04 -1.32 -12.02
CA LYS A 71 1.83 -0.16 -12.40
C LYS A 71 3.26 -0.23 -11.85
N PRO A 72 4.26 0.34 -12.53
CA PRO A 72 5.66 0.29 -12.09
C PRO A 72 5.90 0.88 -10.69
N GLU A 73 5.17 1.92 -10.30
CA GLU A 73 5.26 2.53 -8.98
C GLU A 73 4.86 1.59 -7.82
N SER A 74 4.14 0.50 -8.13
CA SER A 74 3.74 -0.53 -7.15
C SER A 74 4.88 -1.44 -6.71
N MET A 75 5.99 -1.46 -7.46
CA MET A 75 7.09 -2.39 -7.21
C MET A 75 7.75 -2.21 -5.84
N GLY A 76 7.73 -0.99 -5.28
CA GLY A 76 8.21 -0.74 -3.92
C GLY A 76 7.44 -1.55 -2.87
N GLU A 77 6.12 -1.56 -2.97
CA GLU A 77 5.27 -2.32 -2.03
C GLU A 77 5.34 -3.82 -2.28
N ILE A 78 5.37 -4.24 -3.54
CA ILE A 78 5.55 -5.66 -3.90
C ILE A 78 6.87 -6.19 -3.36
N ASN A 79 7.97 -5.47 -3.51
CA ASN A 79 9.28 -5.87 -2.98
C ASN A 79 9.30 -5.95 -1.45
N ARG A 80 8.51 -5.12 -0.75
CA ARG A 80 8.35 -5.23 0.71
C ARG A 80 7.67 -6.54 1.10
N ILE A 81 6.64 -6.95 0.35
CA ILE A 81 5.96 -8.24 0.57
C ILE A 81 6.91 -9.40 0.28
N VAL A 82 7.64 -9.34 -0.85
CA VAL A 82 8.65 -10.35 -1.20
C VAL A 82 9.68 -10.50 -0.09
N LYS A 83 10.24 -9.37 0.39
CA LYS A 83 11.21 -9.39 1.48
C LYS A 83 10.63 -10.02 2.75
N LEU A 84 9.42 -9.63 3.14
CA LEU A 84 8.74 -10.20 4.31
C LEU A 84 8.61 -11.73 4.20
N MET A 85 8.20 -12.24 3.03
CA MET A 85 8.03 -13.67 2.82
C MET A 85 9.35 -14.42 2.67
N THR A 86 10.38 -13.78 2.13
CA THR A 86 11.72 -14.36 2.02
C THR A 86 12.39 -14.48 3.40
N ASP A 87 12.27 -13.44 4.22
CA ASP A 87 12.80 -13.44 5.59
C ASP A 87 12.04 -14.40 6.51
N ASN A 88 10.80 -14.80 6.13
CA ASN A 88 9.92 -15.65 6.93
C ASN A 88 9.33 -16.80 6.08
N PRO A 89 10.06 -17.91 5.89
CA PRO A 89 9.68 -18.98 4.98
C PRO A 89 8.34 -19.68 5.30
N ASP A 90 7.93 -19.66 6.55
CA ASP A 90 6.69 -20.31 7.03
C ASP A 90 5.42 -19.47 6.78
N LEU A 91 5.56 -18.19 6.45
CA LEU A 91 4.42 -17.34 6.18
C LEU A 91 3.72 -17.71 4.87
N ARG A 92 2.40 -17.82 4.94
CA ARG A 92 1.49 -18.04 3.82
C ARG A 92 0.47 -16.92 3.78
N PHE A 93 0.17 -16.41 2.59
CA PHE A 93 -0.70 -15.24 2.43
C PHE A 93 -1.84 -15.50 1.45
N SER A 94 -3.01 -15.00 1.81
CA SER A 94 -4.10 -14.71 0.87
C SER A 94 -4.02 -13.23 0.47
N VAL A 95 -3.91 -12.98 -0.82
CA VAL A 95 -3.96 -11.62 -1.39
C VAL A 95 -5.41 -11.32 -1.75
N GLU A 96 -5.98 -10.31 -1.11
CA GLU A 96 -7.36 -9.90 -1.32
C GLU A 96 -7.44 -8.60 -2.13
N GLY A 97 -8.27 -8.61 -3.19
CA GLY A 97 -8.58 -7.43 -3.98
C GLY A 97 -9.95 -6.85 -3.60
N HIS A 98 -10.03 -5.54 -3.41
CA HIS A 98 -11.28 -4.85 -3.10
C HIS A 98 -11.51 -3.69 -4.05
N THR A 99 -12.79 -3.43 -4.36
CA THR A 99 -13.23 -2.27 -5.13
C THR A 99 -14.11 -1.36 -4.28
N ASP A 100 -14.40 -0.17 -4.76
CA ASP A 100 -15.55 0.60 -4.32
C ASP A 100 -16.84 0.04 -4.95
N SER A 101 -17.97 0.65 -4.63
CA SER A 101 -19.28 0.24 -5.16
C SER A 101 -19.64 0.87 -6.50
N THR A 102 -18.71 1.51 -7.18
CA THR A 102 -18.96 2.12 -8.50
C THR A 102 -19.05 1.03 -9.57
N GLY A 103 -20.14 1.04 -10.33
CA GLY A 103 -20.37 0.10 -11.42
C GLY A 103 -21.12 -1.17 -11.01
N ASN A 104 -20.96 -2.22 -11.78
CA ASN A 104 -21.67 -3.48 -11.60
C ASN A 104 -20.90 -4.40 -10.63
N GLU A 105 -21.62 -5.02 -9.70
CA GLU A 105 -21.06 -5.90 -8.67
C GLU A 105 -20.30 -7.10 -9.26
N ALA A 106 -20.87 -7.76 -10.29
CA ALA A 106 -20.20 -8.89 -10.93
C ALA A 106 -18.91 -8.46 -11.63
N SER A 107 -18.90 -7.29 -12.26
CA SER A 107 -17.68 -6.72 -12.87
C SER A 107 -16.64 -6.36 -11.80
N ASN A 108 -17.05 -5.81 -10.68
CA ASN A 108 -16.18 -5.50 -9.55
C ASN A 108 -15.58 -6.77 -8.93
N GLN A 109 -16.37 -7.84 -8.83
CA GLN A 109 -15.90 -9.15 -8.37
C GLN A 109 -14.81 -9.67 -9.32
N THR A 110 -15.10 -9.74 -10.62
CA THR A 110 -14.14 -10.20 -11.65
C THR A 110 -12.87 -9.35 -11.66
N LEU A 111 -13.00 -8.02 -11.58
CA LEU A 111 -11.85 -7.11 -11.58
C LEU A 111 -10.97 -7.31 -10.33
N SER A 112 -11.58 -7.48 -9.17
CA SER A 112 -10.85 -7.71 -7.92
C SER A 112 -10.11 -9.05 -7.92
N GLU A 113 -10.71 -10.10 -8.49
CA GLU A 113 -10.07 -11.40 -8.70
C GLU A 113 -8.88 -11.30 -9.66
N ALA A 114 -9.06 -10.63 -10.80
CA ALA A 114 -7.97 -10.42 -11.76
C ALA A 114 -6.80 -9.66 -11.14
N ARG A 115 -7.06 -8.66 -10.30
CA ARG A 115 -6.04 -7.88 -9.60
C ARG A 115 -5.30 -8.68 -8.55
N SER A 116 -5.99 -9.44 -7.71
CA SER A 116 -5.35 -10.30 -6.71
C SER A 116 -4.50 -11.40 -7.37
N ASN A 117 -5.00 -11.99 -8.46
CA ASN A 117 -4.22 -12.94 -9.27
C ASN A 117 -2.96 -12.31 -9.89
N ALA A 118 -3.06 -11.08 -10.39
CA ALA A 118 -1.90 -10.37 -10.93
C ALA A 118 -0.83 -10.10 -9.87
N ILE A 119 -1.23 -9.76 -8.64
CA ILE A 119 -0.29 -9.58 -7.52
C ILE A 119 0.37 -10.92 -7.17
N VAL A 120 -0.40 -11.98 -7.00
CA VAL A 120 0.13 -13.33 -6.71
C VAL A 120 1.09 -13.77 -7.81
N GLY A 121 0.72 -13.62 -9.09
CA GLY A 121 1.60 -13.92 -10.22
C GLY A 121 2.92 -13.15 -10.16
N LYS A 122 2.87 -11.87 -9.77
CA LYS A 122 4.08 -11.04 -9.63
C LYS A 122 4.97 -11.49 -8.46
N LEU A 123 4.37 -11.88 -7.33
CA LEU A 123 5.12 -12.41 -6.19
C LEU A 123 5.81 -13.74 -6.56
N VAL A 124 5.13 -14.61 -7.32
CA VAL A 124 5.71 -15.86 -7.82
C VAL A 124 6.86 -15.61 -8.80
N GLU A 125 6.68 -14.65 -9.75
CA GLU A 125 7.75 -14.21 -10.66
C GLU A 125 9.01 -13.75 -9.91
N LEU A 126 8.82 -13.13 -8.74
CA LEU A 126 9.90 -12.63 -7.87
C LEU A 126 10.44 -13.69 -6.90
N GLY A 127 10.07 -14.97 -7.06
CA GLY A 127 10.66 -16.09 -6.36
C GLY A 127 9.90 -16.60 -5.13
N ILE A 128 8.69 -16.09 -4.86
CA ILE A 128 7.86 -16.66 -3.79
C ILE A 128 7.14 -17.91 -4.31
N SER A 129 7.23 -19.01 -3.56
CA SER A 129 6.59 -20.28 -3.94
C SER A 129 5.06 -20.15 -4.00
N ALA A 130 4.45 -20.65 -5.09
CA ALA A 130 3.01 -20.51 -5.34
C ALA A 130 2.14 -21.18 -4.28
N ASP A 131 2.60 -22.25 -3.66
CA ASP A 131 1.91 -22.97 -2.58
C ASP A 131 1.77 -22.15 -1.29
N ARG A 132 2.53 -21.07 -1.17
CA ARG A 132 2.46 -20.10 -0.06
C ARG A 132 1.50 -18.94 -0.30
N LEU A 133 0.87 -18.88 -1.47
CA LEU A 133 0.05 -17.77 -1.90
C LEU A 133 -1.33 -18.22 -2.35
N SER A 134 -2.35 -17.45 -2.04
CA SER A 134 -3.67 -17.56 -2.66
C SER A 134 -4.16 -16.18 -3.08
N ALA A 135 -5.06 -16.12 -4.06
CA ALA A 135 -5.70 -14.91 -4.51
C ALA A 135 -7.21 -14.97 -4.22
N SER A 136 -7.78 -13.85 -3.78
CA SER A 136 -9.22 -13.75 -3.51
C SER A 136 -9.74 -12.37 -3.93
N GLY A 137 -10.69 -12.33 -4.84
CA GLY A 137 -11.45 -11.11 -5.13
C GLY A 137 -12.58 -10.96 -4.12
N LYS A 138 -12.70 -9.79 -3.54
CA LYS A 138 -13.80 -9.42 -2.62
C LYS A 138 -14.77 -8.43 -3.27
N GLY A 139 -14.44 -7.92 -4.46
CA GLY A 139 -15.26 -6.92 -5.12
C GLY A 139 -15.59 -5.77 -4.16
N GLN A 140 -16.83 -5.36 -4.18
CA GLN A 140 -17.38 -4.32 -3.31
C GLN A 140 -18.02 -4.84 -2.01
N SER A 141 -17.98 -6.14 -1.74
CA SER A 141 -18.73 -6.78 -0.64
C SER A 141 -18.22 -6.46 0.76
N SER A 142 -17.01 -5.94 0.89
CA SER A 142 -16.36 -5.70 2.18
C SER A 142 -15.83 -4.27 2.30
N PRO A 143 -16.70 -3.24 2.31
CA PRO A 143 -16.26 -1.85 2.43
C PRO A 143 -15.71 -1.58 3.83
N ILE A 144 -14.71 -0.70 3.91
CA ILE A 144 -14.14 -0.19 5.18
C ILE A 144 -14.44 1.29 5.40
N ALA A 145 -15.07 1.93 4.42
CA ALA A 145 -15.46 3.33 4.47
C ALA A 145 -16.74 3.55 3.66
N ASP A 146 -17.34 4.71 3.83
CA ASP A 146 -18.59 5.08 3.13
C ASP A 146 -18.36 5.23 1.62
N ASN A 147 -19.05 4.43 0.82
CA ASN A 147 -19.03 4.52 -0.64
C ASN A 147 -19.75 5.76 -1.20
N GLY A 148 -20.52 6.48 -0.39
CA GLY A 148 -21.19 7.74 -0.78
C GLY A 148 -20.20 8.89 -0.98
N THR A 149 -19.00 8.81 -0.46
CA THR A 149 -17.96 9.85 -0.54
C THR A 149 -16.80 9.44 -1.42
N ASP A 150 -16.15 10.41 -2.09
CA ASP A 150 -14.95 10.13 -2.91
C ASP A 150 -13.80 9.61 -2.06
N GLU A 151 -13.64 10.15 -0.84
CA GLU A 151 -12.63 9.70 0.10
C GLU A 151 -12.88 8.25 0.57
N GLY A 152 -14.12 7.92 0.88
CA GLY A 152 -14.50 6.59 1.29
C GLY A 152 -14.33 5.57 0.17
N ARG A 153 -14.73 5.91 -1.07
CA ARG A 153 -14.47 5.07 -2.24
C ARG A 153 -12.97 4.84 -2.45
N ALA A 154 -12.15 5.88 -2.28
CA ALA A 154 -10.69 5.74 -2.39
C ALA A 154 -10.12 4.77 -1.35
N LYS A 155 -10.65 4.76 -0.11
CA LYS A 155 -10.27 3.81 0.94
C LYS A 155 -10.74 2.38 0.64
N ASN A 156 -11.88 2.23 -0.03
CA ASN A 156 -12.41 0.92 -0.41
C ASN A 156 -11.61 0.27 -1.55
N ARG A 157 -11.04 1.07 -2.47
CA ARG A 157 -10.11 0.56 -3.51
C ARG A 157 -8.75 0.24 -2.91
N ARG A 158 -8.59 -0.96 -2.39
CA ARG A 158 -7.39 -1.39 -1.65
C ARG A 158 -7.00 -2.83 -1.96
N GLY A 159 -5.76 -3.16 -1.64
CA GLY A 159 -5.29 -4.53 -1.47
C GLY A 159 -5.29 -4.94 -0.01
N GLY A 160 -5.55 -6.19 0.26
CA GLY A 160 -5.38 -6.84 1.55
C GLY A 160 -4.38 -7.99 1.42
N VAL A 161 -3.53 -8.16 2.42
CA VAL A 161 -2.70 -9.35 2.58
C VAL A 161 -3.04 -9.97 3.92
N VAL A 162 -3.56 -11.18 3.88
CA VAL A 162 -4.08 -11.91 5.05
C VAL A 162 -3.23 -13.14 5.28
N LYS A 163 -2.80 -13.38 6.50
CA LYS A 163 -2.09 -14.59 6.91
C LYS A 163 -3.04 -15.78 6.87
N MET A 164 -2.60 -16.86 6.27
CA MET A 164 -3.29 -18.17 6.25
C MET A 164 -2.76 -19.07 7.36
#